data_1b12c83249b81e30685ace3a17cbdf00
#
_entry.id   1b12c83249b81e30685ace3a17cbdf00
#
_cell.length_a   1.000
_cell.length_b   1.000
_cell.length_c   1.000
_cell.angle_alpha   90.00
_cell.angle_beta   90.00
_cell.angle_gamma   90.00
#
_symmetry.space_group_name_H-M   'P 1'
#
loop_
_entity.id
_entity.type
_entity.pdbx_description
1 polymer ?
#
loop_
_entity_poly.entity_id
_entity_poly.type
_entity_poly.pdbx_seq_one_letter_code
_entity_poly.pdbx_strand_id
1 'polypeptide(L)' 'MKSQYVNMMLKANNMDLYTFCVSAGINVTALEAELGRAGIRYDAATRQFKT' A
#
# COMPACT_ATOMS: atom_id res chain seq x y z
N MET A 1 4.62 -8.76 2.46
CA MET A 1 4.76 -7.42 3.07
C MET A 1 3.49 -7.09 3.83
N LYS A 2 3.62 -6.53 5.02
CA LYS A 2 2.46 -6.24 5.86
C LYS A 2 1.94 -4.84 5.58
N SER A 3 0.61 -4.69 5.63
CA SER A 3 -0.03 -3.40 5.38
C SER A 3 0.42 -2.31 6.35
N GLN A 4 0.72 -2.67 7.59
CA GLN A 4 1.20 -1.71 8.58
C GLN A 4 2.50 -1.04 8.14
N TYR A 5 3.43 -1.81 7.60
CA TYR A 5 4.70 -1.26 7.12
C TYR A 5 4.44 -0.32 5.94
N VAL A 6 3.63 -0.75 4.98
CA VAL A 6 3.32 0.05 3.81
C VAL A 6 2.63 1.36 4.24
N ASN A 7 1.64 1.26 5.13
CA ASN A 7 0.93 2.43 5.64
C ASN A 7 1.87 3.43 6.30
N MET A 8 2.81 2.92 7.10
CA MET A 8 3.80 3.76 7.76
C MET A 8 4.65 4.51 6.74
N MET A 9 5.10 3.82 5.71
CA MET A 9 5.94 4.42 4.68
C MET A 9 5.18 5.46 3.86
N LEU A 10 3.92 5.18 3.52
CA LEU A 10 3.10 6.13 2.78
C LEU A 10 2.89 7.42 3.57
N LYS A 11 2.61 7.28 4.86
CA LYS A 11 2.39 8.44 5.73
C LYS A 11 3.67 9.22 5.96
N ALA A 12 4.76 8.53 6.27
CA ALA A 12 6.04 9.17 6.59
C ALA A 12 6.59 9.95 5.40
N ASN A 13 6.37 9.47 4.17
CA ASN A 13 6.89 10.09 2.96
C ASN A 13 5.85 10.89 2.19
N ASN A 14 4.63 10.98 2.71
CA ASN A 14 3.54 11.71 2.07
C ASN A 14 3.35 11.29 0.61
N MET A 15 3.34 9.99 0.35
CA MET A 15 3.21 9.47 -1.02
C MET A 15 2.02 8.53 -1.13
N ASP A 16 1.55 8.32 -2.37
CA ASP A 16 0.48 7.38 -2.63
C ASP A 16 1.04 5.97 -2.89
N LEU A 17 0.15 5.00 -3.04
CA LEU A 17 0.54 3.62 -3.23
C LEU A 17 1.38 3.41 -4.49
N TYR A 18 0.97 4.01 -5.59
CA TYR A 18 1.68 3.84 -6.85
C TYR A 18 3.12 4.36 -6.75
N THR A 19 3.28 5.55 -6.21
CA THR A 19 4.59 6.17 -6.05
C THR A 19 5.48 5.33 -5.15
N PHE A 20 4.93 4.84 -4.04
CA PHE A 20 5.68 3.97 -3.13
C PHE A 20 6.15 2.70 -3.84
N CYS A 21 5.25 2.04 -4.57
CA CYS A 21 5.58 0.78 -5.24
C CYS A 21 6.66 0.98 -6.31
N VAL A 22 6.57 2.05 -7.08
CA VAL A 22 7.58 2.37 -8.09
C VAL A 22 8.94 2.59 -7.43
N SER A 23 8.97 3.37 -6.36
CA SER A 23 10.21 3.67 -5.64
C SER A 23 10.85 2.44 -5.02
N ALA A 24 10.02 1.52 -4.53
CA ALA A 24 10.50 0.32 -3.84
C ALA A 24 10.73 -0.86 -4.79
N GLY A 25 10.41 -0.71 -6.07
CA GLY A 25 10.53 -1.81 -7.03
C GLY A 25 9.49 -2.90 -6.81
N ILE A 26 8.32 -2.53 -6.31
CA ILE A 26 7.23 -3.46 -6.02
C ILE A 26 6.16 -3.34 -7.09
N ASN A 27 5.63 -4.49 -7.55
CA ASN A 27 4.50 -4.49 -8.47
C ASN A 27 3.22 -4.18 -7.68
N VAL A 28 2.58 -3.05 -8.00
CA VAL A 28 1.41 -2.59 -7.26
C VAL A 28 0.24 -3.57 -7.37
N THR A 29 0.03 -4.16 -8.54
CA THR A 29 -1.05 -5.12 -8.74
C THR A 29 -0.84 -6.36 -7.88
N ALA A 30 0.39 -6.85 -7.80
CA ALA A 30 0.72 -8.01 -6.99
C ALA A 30 0.53 -7.71 -5.49
N LEU A 31 0.94 -6.54 -5.06
CA LEU A 31 0.77 -6.13 -3.66
C LEU A 31 -0.71 -6.03 -3.29
N GLU A 32 -1.51 -5.39 -4.15
CA GLU A 32 -2.94 -5.27 -3.90
C GLU A 32 -3.63 -6.63 -3.87
N ALA A 33 -3.23 -7.55 -4.75
CA ALA A 33 -3.78 -8.89 -4.77
C ALA A 33 -3.44 -9.65 -3.50
N GLU A 34 -2.21 -9.54 -3.04
CA GLU A 34 -1.76 -10.20 -1.82
C GLU A 34 -2.53 -9.71 -0.59
N LEU A 35 -2.63 -8.41 -0.43
CA LEU A 35 -3.36 -7.83 0.70
C LEU A 35 -4.86 -8.06 0.57
N GLY A 36 -5.38 -8.06 -0.64
CA GLY A 36 -6.79 -8.34 -0.90
C GLY A 36 -7.23 -9.72 -0.43
N ARG A 37 -6.33 -10.71 -0.50
CA ARG A 37 -6.64 -12.05 0.00
C ARG A 37 -6.89 -12.06 1.49
N ALA A 38 -6.31 -11.11 2.21
CA ALA A 38 -6.50 -10.97 3.66
C ALA A 38 -7.63 -10.00 3.99
N GLY A 39 -8.37 -9.52 2.98
CA GLY A 39 -9.45 -8.57 3.19
C GLY A 39 -8.99 -7.15 3.40
N ILE A 40 -7.76 -6.84 3.01
CA ILE A 40 -7.17 -5.52 3.18
C ILE A 40 -7.19 -4.79 1.83
N ARG A 41 -7.76 -3.60 1.80
CA ARG A 41 -7.88 -2.81 0.57
C ARG A 41 -7.33 -1.41 0.74
N TYR A 42 -6.79 -0.86 -0.33
CA TYR A 42 -6.24 0.48 -0.32
C TYR A 42 -7.37 1.52 -0.41
N ASP A 43 -7.34 2.49 0.50
CA ASP A 43 -8.26 3.62 0.50
C ASP A 43 -7.52 4.85 -0.04
N ALA A 44 -7.83 5.24 -1.27
CA ALA A 44 -7.14 6.36 -1.92
C ALA A 44 -7.39 7.69 -1.22
N ALA A 45 -8.55 7.84 -0.55
CA ALA A 45 -8.87 9.09 0.13
C ALA A 45 -7.93 9.36 1.30
N THR A 46 -7.54 8.31 2.03
CA THR A 46 -6.62 8.44 3.17
C THR A 46 -5.22 7.99 2.85
N ARG A 47 -5.00 7.41 1.67
CA ARG A 47 -3.73 6.82 1.25
C ARG A 47 -3.24 5.74 2.20
N GLN A 48 -4.18 4.93 2.68
CA GLN A 48 -3.89 3.88 3.64
C GLN A 48 -4.60 2.60 3.27
N PHE A 49 -4.00 1.46 3.61
CA PHE A 49 -4.69 0.18 3.49
C PHE A 49 -5.59 0.00 4.72
N LYS A 50 -6.80 -0.49 4.47
CA LYS A 50 -7.80 -0.71 5.53
C LYS A 50 -8.46 -2.07 5.37
N THR A 51 -8.91 -2.62 6.47
CA THR A 51 -9.68 -3.87 6.47
C THR A 51 -11.18 -3.61 6.31
#